data_5d90a6ac9be9bbeb17b3c75f105398dc
#
_entry.id   5d90a6ac9be9bbeb17b3c75f105398dc
#
_cell.length_a   1.000
_cell.length_b   1.000
_cell.length_c   1.000
_cell.angle_alpha   90.00
_cell.angle_beta   90.00
_cell.angle_gamma   90.00
#
_symmetry.space_group_name_H-M   'P 1'
#
loop_
_entity.id
_entity.type
_entity.pdbx_description
1 polymer ?
#
loop_
_entity_poly.entity_id
_entity_poly.type
_entity_poly.pdbx_seq_one_letter_code
_entity_poly.pdbx_strand_id
1 'polypeptide(L)'
;MVLLDLSYKNLTKIPIISNDVTELNLNNTIITKIENLPDSLLTLKLNHNRITKIENLPDSLQKLDLSNNKITKIENLSENLQKLWLDDNQITKIENLPDSLQKLRLDNNQITKIENLPENLQILYLSCNQITKIENFSNSLQRLCLSYNKITKIENLSDSLVELDLSGNQITKIANLSSSIQTLCLSYNQITKIENLPENLQTLYLYNNQITKIANLSSSIQILWLHSNRITKIENLPENLQTLYLPNNLITKIGNLHRNLQFLDLNSNRITELSLSLLELRHLNVFYHTGNPIENIHPLVQRWLERLDRGMIDGNSKVYSDGQNIHNFTIQKSFRNSLGNLLKDENTLSLEECKKHVIECSELEEQVKRELLNYCDDETEHSVYLVKFDEVFQYVISRIVRHSDSNEMFKILNEEIKDTICKCFTGRMTRLVNVLNGFYDDITIQIGSNEQISNIILMLQGKYKGDELVKQVREAMEEREYDENTIEEWLTYVE
;
A
#
# COMPACT_ATOMS: atom_id res chain seq x y z
N MET A 1 -18.31 -10.16 -22.92
CA MET A 1 -17.42 -11.05 -22.13
C MET A 1 -18.32 -12.03 -21.41
N VAL A 2 -18.14 -13.34 -21.57
CA VAL A 2 -18.97 -14.36 -20.91
C VAL A 2 -18.12 -15.02 -19.83
N LEU A 3 -18.47 -14.75 -18.57
CA LEU A 3 -17.83 -15.35 -17.40
C LEU A 3 -18.57 -16.64 -17.01
N LEU A 4 -17.81 -17.72 -16.81
CA LEU A 4 -18.28 -18.95 -16.19
C LEU A 4 -17.52 -19.17 -14.88
N ASP A 5 -18.23 -19.10 -13.76
CA ASP A 5 -17.67 -19.34 -12.44
C ASP A 5 -18.03 -20.75 -11.93
N LEU A 6 -16.99 -21.56 -11.77
CA LEU A 6 -17.04 -22.92 -11.24
C LEU A 6 -16.17 -23.09 -10.00
N SER A 7 -15.75 -21.98 -9.38
CA SER A 7 -14.92 -22.01 -8.18
C SER A 7 -15.60 -22.71 -6.99
N TYR A 8 -14.79 -23.18 -6.06
CA TYR A 8 -15.24 -23.89 -4.84
C TYR A 8 -16.08 -25.15 -5.09
N LYS A 9 -16.12 -25.65 -6.32
CA LYS A 9 -16.76 -26.94 -6.63
C LYS A 9 -15.71 -28.03 -6.52
N ASN A 10 -16.04 -29.17 -5.97
CA ASN A 10 -15.13 -30.34 -5.86
C ASN A 10 -14.85 -30.98 -7.22
N LEU A 11 -14.43 -30.20 -8.20
CA LEU A 11 -14.12 -30.68 -9.55
C LEU A 11 -12.71 -31.27 -9.58
N THR A 12 -12.61 -32.51 -10.07
CA THR A 12 -11.33 -33.20 -10.32
C THR A 12 -10.84 -33.00 -11.75
N LYS A 13 -11.70 -32.60 -12.66
CA LYS A 13 -11.45 -32.33 -14.09
C LYS A 13 -12.24 -31.12 -14.55
N ILE A 14 -11.70 -30.43 -15.54
CA ILE A 14 -12.43 -29.33 -16.22
C ILE A 14 -13.53 -29.96 -17.08
N PRO A 15 -14.80 -29.59 -16.91
CA PRO A 15 -15.88 -30.04 -17.79
C PRO A 15 -15.70 -29.48 -19.20
N ILE A 16 -16.48 -29.94 -20.15
CA ILE A 16 -16.55 -29.33 -21.49
C ILE A 16 -17.17 -27.93 -21.34
N ILE A 17 -16.45 -26.92 -21.80
CA ILE A 17 -16.81 -25.52 -21.70
C ILE A 17 -17.32 -25.03 -23.06
N SER A 18 -18.38 -24.21 -23.08
CA SER A 18 -18.91 -23.61 -24.29
C SER A 18 -17.93 -22.61 -24.93
N ASN A 19 -17.88 -22.56 -26.26
CA ASN A 19 -16.99 -21.69 -27.04
C ASN A 19 -17.33 -20.18 -26.94
N ASP A 20 -18.39 -19.78 -26.27
CA ASP A 20 -18.73 -18.38 -26.02
C ASP A 20 -18.11 -17.85 -24.71
N VAL A 21 -17.57 -18.73 -23.86
CA VAL A 21 -16.92 -18.37 -22.60
C VAL A 21 -15.56 -17.73 -22.87
N THR A 22 -15.37 -16.51 -22.36
CA THR A 22 -14.12 -15.77 -22.47
C THR A 22 -13.35 -15.65 -21.15
N GLU A 23 -14.03 -15.87 -20.01
CA GLU A 23 -13.42 -15.92 -18.68
C GLU A 23 -13.91 -17.15 -17.93
N LEU A 24 -12.99 -17.96 -17.39
CA LEU A 24 -13.29 -19.18 -16.64
C LEU A 24 -12.62 -19.15 -15.27
N ASN A 25 -13.43 -19.22 -14.22
CA ASN A 25 -12.95 -19.30 -12.84
C ASN A 25 -13.14 -20.73 -12.30
N LEU A 26 -12.02 -21.38 -12.00
CA LEU A 26 -11.92 -22.73 -11.43
C LEU A 26 -11.08 -22.71 -10.13
N ASN A 27 -11.04 -21.58 -9.45
CA ASN A 27 -10.29 -21.44 -8.20
C ASN A 27 -10.82 -22.37 -7.10
N ASN A 28 -9.96 -22.80 -6.21
CA ASN A 28 -10.34 -23.63 -5.07
C ASN A 28 -11.13 -24.89 -5.46
N THR A 29 -10.62 -25.59 -6.46
CA THR A 29 -11.11 -26.93 -6.83
C THR A 29 -9.99 -27.99 -6.55
N ILE A 30 -10.11 -29.19 -7.07
CA ILE A 30 -9.09 -30.24 -6.94
C ILE A 30 -8.60 -30.74 -8.30
N ILE A 31 -8.59 -29.84 -9.28
CA ILE A 31 -8.16 -30.11 -10.65
C ILE A 31 -6.66 -30.45 -10.67
N THR A 32 -6.30 -31.49 -11.43
CA THR A 32 -4.91 -31.95 -11.58
C THR A 32 -4.32 -31.70 -12.97
N LYS A 33 -5.17 -31.46 -13.99
CA LYS A 33 -4.77 -31.25 -15.39
C LYS A 33 -5.59 -30.13 -16.04
N ILE A 34 -4.95 -29.41 -16.93
CA ILE A 34 -5.59 -28.41 -17.78
C ILE A 34 -6.03 -29.11 -19.06
N GLU A 35 -7.33 -29.13 -19.30
CA GLU A 35 -7.93 -29.78 -20.47
C GLU A 35 -9.30 -29.14 -20.82
N ASN A 36 -9.84 -29.41 -21.99
CA ASN A 36 -11.21 -29.01 -22.41
C ASN A 36 -11.47 -27.47 -22.37
N LEU A 37 -10.44 -26.67 -22.60
CA LEU A 37 -10.58 -25.22 -22.65
C LEU A 37 -11.07 -24.77 -24.04
N PRO A 38 -11.97 -23.76 -24.13
CA PRO A 38 -12.42 -23.22 -25.41
C PRO A 38 -11.36 -22.29 -26.04
N ASP A 39 -11.29 -22.23 -27.35
CA ASP A 39 -10.38 -21.36 -28.10
C ASP A 39 -10.68 -19.85 -27.91
N SER A 40 -11.87 -19.50 -27.41
CA SER A 40 -12.28 -18.12 -27.11
C SER A 40 -11.78 -17.57 -25.78
N LEU A 41 -11.14 -18.40 -24.96
CA LEU A 41 -10.81 -18.06 -23.58
C LEU A 41 -9.70 -17.02 -23.49
N LEU A 42 -9.97 -15.90 -22.84
CA LEU A 42 -9.01 -14.80 -22.60
C LEU A 42 -8.45 -14.82 -21.20
N THR A 43 -9.23 -15.27 -20.21
CA THR A 43 -8.83 -15.30 -18.79
C THR A 43 -9.15 -16.66 -18.19
N LEU A 44 -8.15 -17.29 -17.55
CA LEU A 44 -8.27 -18.57 -16.85
C LEU A 44 -7.74 -18.45 -15.43
N LYS A 45 -8.60 -18.75 -14.45
CA LYS A 45 -8.26 -18.76 -13.03
C LYS A 45 -8.29 -20.19 -12.50
N LEU A 46 -7.16 -20.69 -12.03
CA LEU A 46 -6.94 -22.04 -11.51
C LEU A 46 -6.18 -22.03 -10.19
N ASN A 47 -6.27 -20.94 -9.44
CA ASN A 47 -5.63 -20.78 -8.15
C ASN A 47 -6.14 -21.83 -7.13
N HIS A 48 -5.27 -22.29 -6.22
CA HIS A 48 -5.59 -23.33 -5.24
C HIS A 48 -6.14 -24.61 -5.85
N ASN A 49 -5.33 -25.26 -6.68
CA ASN A 49 -5.61 -26.55 -7.30
C ASN A 49 -4.47 -27.57 -7.05
N ARG A 50 -4.41 -28.63 -7.83
CA ARG A 50 -3.39 -29.68 -7.76
C ARG A 50 -2.65 -29.87 -9.07
N ILE A 51 -2.55 -28.82 -9.87
CA ILE A 51 -1.95 -28.83 -11.20
C ILE A 51 -0.43 -28.99 -11.07
N THR A 52 0.14 -29.89 -11.87
CA THR A 52 1.59 -30.15 -11.87
C THR A 52 2.30 -29.71 -13.15
N LYS A 53 1.55 -29.47 -14.23
CA LYS A 53 2.06 -29.09 -15.54
C LYS A 53 1.16 -28.05 -16.20
N ILE A 54 1.77 -27.15 -16.96
CA ILE A 54 1.08 -26.19 -17.82
C ILE A 54 0.96 -26.85 -19.18
N GLU A 55 -0.26 -27.09 -19.63
CA GLU A 55 -0.53 -27.78 -20.90
C GLU A 55 -1.90 -27.36 -21.48
N ASN A 56 -2.11 -27.56 -22.77
CA ASN A 56 -3.40 -27.37 -23.45
C ASN A 56 -4.04 -25.97 -23.24
N LEU A 57 -3.23 -24.94 -23.15
CA LEU A 57 -3.72 -23.57 -23.10
C LEU A 57 -4.14 -23.11 -24.51
N PRO A 58 -5.27 -22.38 -24.66
CA PRO A 58 -5.64 -21.79 -25.94
C PRO A 58 -4.74 -20.61 -26.30
N ASP A 59 -4.48 -20.41 -27.60
CA ASP A 59 -3.65 -19.31 -28.10
C ASP A 59 -4.22 -17.91 -27.78
N SER A 60 -5.53 -17.80 -27.59
CA SER A 60 -6.23 -16.56 -27.25
C SER A 60 -5.94 -16.06 -25.83
N LEU A 61 -5.35 -16.89 -24.95
CA LEU A 61 -5.25 -16.61 -23.53
C LEU A 61 -4.34 -15.43 -23.23
N GLN A 62 -4.85 -14.45 -22.52
CA GLN A 62 -4.15 -13.22 -22.12
C GLN A 62 -3.80 -13.17 -20.62
N LYS A 63 -4.63 -13.80 -19.77
CA LYS A 63 -4.45 -13.82 -18.32
C LYS A 63 -4.57 -15.25 -17.79
N LEU A 64 -3.56 -15.68 -17.00
CA LEU A 64 -3.52 -17.04 -16.43
C LEU A 64 -3.09 -16.97 -14.97
N ASP A 65 -3.96 -17.42 -14.06
CA ASP A 65 -3.65 -17.61 -12.66
C ASP A 65 -3.54 -19.10 -12.32
N LEU A 66 -2.35 -19.51 -11.95
CA LEU A 66 -1.98 -20.86 -11.52
C LEU A 66 -1.34 -20.84 -10.13
N SER A 67 -1.58 -19.81 -9.34
CA SER A 67 -1.02 -19.69 -7.98
C SER A 67 -1.49 -20.85 -7.09
N ASN A 68 -0.71 -21.18 -6.08
CA ASN A 68 -1.04 -22.27 -5.15
C ASN A 68 -1.34 -23.62 -5.84
N ASN A 69 -0.37 -24.09 -6.61
CA ASN A 69 -0.41 -25.36 -7.30
C ASN A 69 0.87 -26.20 -7.03
N LYS A 70 1.20 -27.15 -7.87
CA LYS A 70 2.39 -28.01 -7.75
C LYS A 70 3.25 -27.96 -9.02
N ILE A 71 3.27 -26.81 -9.68
CA ILE A 71 3.99 -26.62 -10.94
C ILE A 71 5.49 -26.54 -10.67
N THR A 72 6.28 -27.27 -11.45
CA THR A 72 7.74 -27.31 -11.32
C THR A 72 8.46 -26.62 -12.47
N LYS A 73 7.79 -26.43 -13.61
CA LYS A 73 8.36 -25.83 -14.83
C LYS A 73 7.36 -24.88 -15.49
N ILE A 74 7.89 -23.83 -16.10
CA ILE A 74 7.15 -22.93 -16.97
C ILE A 74 7.31 -23.45 -18.39
N GLU A 75 6.20 -23.86 -18.99
CA GLU A 75 6.19 -24.43 -20.34
C GLU A 75 4.82 -24.25 -21.02
N ASN A 76 4.76 -24.34 -22.33
CA ASN A 76 3.51 -24.36 -23.12
C ASN A 76 2.59 -23.17 -22.86
N LEU A 77 3.13 -21.99 -22.64
CA LEU A 77 2.36 -20.74 -22.48
C LEU A 77 1.86 -20.25 -23.85
N SER A 78 0.71 -19.54 -23.83
CA SER A 78 0.23 -18.81 -25.01
C SER A 78 1.15 -17.64 -25.34
N GLU A 79 1.46 -17.43 -26.63
CA GLU A 79 2.25 -16.28 -27.12
C GLU A 79 1.52 -14.92 -26.94
N ASN A 80 0.22 -14.92 -26.65
CA ASN A 80 -0.59 -13.73 -26.40
C ASN A 80 -0.73 -13.41 -24.89
N LEU A 81 -0.07 -14.16 -24.00
CA LEU A 81 -0.21 -14.03 -22.57
C LEU A 81 0.43 -12.75 -22.06
N GLN A 82 -0.35 -11.90 -21.40
CA GLN A 82 0.06 -10.61 -20.86
C GLN A 82 0.31 -10.65 -19.35
N LYS A 83 -0.47 -11.45 -18.60
CA LYS A 83 -0.38 -11.56 -17.14
C LYS A 83 -0.32 -13.02 -16.73
N LEU A 84 0.65 -13.37 -15.88
CA LEU A 84 0.87 -14.74 -15.40
C LEU A 84 1.14 -14.73 -13.90
N TRP A 85 0.33 -15.46 -13.13
CA TRP A 85 0.50 -15.68 -11.70
C TRP A 85 0.85 -17.15 -11.44
N LEU A 86 1.99 -17.38 -10.82
CA LEU A 86 2.55 -18.67 -10.48
C LEU A 86 3.07 -18.71 -9.05
N ASP A 87 2.53 -17.86 -8.18
CA ASP A 87 2.91 -17.79 -6.77
C ASP A 87 2.65 -19.15 -6.08
N ASP A 88 3.39 -19.46 -5.03
CA ASP A 88 3.19 -20.69 -4.25
C ASP A 88 3.20 -21.97 -5.09
N ASN A 89 4.28 -22.17 -5.85
CA ASN A 89 4.54 -23.34 -6.64
C ASN A 89 5.92 -23.97 -6.31
N GLN A 90 6.46 -24.80 -7.16
CA GLN A 90 7.75 -25.49 -6.97
C GLN A 90 8.71 -25.20 -8.14
N ILE A 91 8.59 -24.01 -8.73
CA ILE A 91 9.36 -23.60 -9.91
C ILE A 91 10.79 -23.27 -9.50
N THR A 92 11.75 -23.80 -10.26
CA THR A 92 13.19 -23.64 -9.99
C THR A 92 13.89 -22.72 -10.99
N LYS A 93 13.28 -22.48 -12.17
CA LYS A 93 13.86 -21.69 -13.25
C LYS A 93 12.81 -20.84 -13.93
N ILE A 94 13.23 -19.66 -14.40
CA ILE A 94 12.44 -18.80 -15.27
C ILE A 94 12.84 -19.15 -16.72
N GLU A 95 11.89 -19.70 -17.47
CA GLU A 95 12.12 -20.13 -18.84
C GLU A 95 10.82 -20.10 -19.65
N ASN A 96 10.91 -20.08 -20.98
CA ASN A 96 9.79 -20.20 -21.90
C ASN A 96 8.66 -19.16 -21.69
N LEU A 97 9.01 -17.94 -21.30
CA LEU A 97 8.08 -16.85 -21.18
C LEU A 97 7.80 -16.20 -22.54
N PRO A 98 6.54 -15.88 -22.90
CA PRO A 98 6.23 -15.22 -24.15
C PRO A 98 6.62 -13.72 -24.11
N ASP A 99 6.99 -13.16 -25.27
CA ASP A 99 7.39 -11.75 -25.41
C ASP A 99 6.26 -10.75 -25.10
N SER A 100 5.01 -11.19 -25.19
CA SER A 100 3.83 -10.39 -24.85
C SER A 100 3.63 -10.12 -23.35
N LEU A 101 4.41 -10.83 -22.49
CA LEU A 101 4.18 -10.80 -21.05
C LEU A 101 4.59 -9.45 -20.42
N GLN A 102 3.66 -8.82 -19.72
CA GLN A 102 3.83 -7.54 -19.05
C GLN A 102 3.93 -7.66 -17.52
N LYS A 103 3.22 -8.63 -16.92
CA LYS A 103 3.20 -8.88 -15.48
C LYS A 103 3.45 -10.35 -15.18
N LEU A 104 4.43 -10.63 -14.31
CA LEU A 104 4.79 -11.97 -13.87
C LEU A 104 4.89 -12.01 -12.34
N ARG A 105 4.23 -12.98 -11.73
CA ARG A 105 4.34 -13.28 -10.31
C ARG A 105 4.85 -14.68 -10.10
N LEU A 106 5.87 -14.81 -9.29
CA LEU A 106 6.58 -16.04 -8.97
C LEU A 106 6.98 -16.09 -7.49
N ASP A 107 6.23 -15.41 -6.62
CA ASP A 107 6.51 -15.39 -5.18
C ASP A 107 6.41 -16.82 -4.60
N ASN A 108 7.13 -17.12 -3.54
CA ASN A 108 7.11 -18.43 -2.86
C ASN A 108 7.39 -19.62 -3.81
N ASN A 109 8.51 -19.55 -4.50
CA ASN A 109 9.00 -20.61 -5.36
C ASN A 109 10.43 -21.03 -4.96
N GLN A 110 11.16 -21.75 -5.80
CA GLN A 110 12.52 -22.23 -5.55
C GLN A 110 13.54 -21.70 -6.55
N ILE A 111 13.28 -20.50 -7.09
CA ILE A 111 14.08 -19.86 -8.13
C ILE A 111 15.41 -19.39 -7.55
N THR A 112 16.51 -19.71 -8.23
CA THR A 112 17.86 -19.35 -7.81
C THR A 112 18.52 -18.28 -8.64
N LYS A 113 18.03 -18.05 -9.87
CA LYS A 113 18.57 -17.09 -10.84
C LYS A 113 17.45 -16.40 -11.60
N ILE A 114 17.74 -15.15 -11.98
CA ILE A 114 16.89 -14.35 -12.87
C ILE A 114 17.49 -14.44 -14.27
N GLU A 115 16.77 -15.05 -15.19
CA GLU A 115 17.21 -15.24 -16.57
C GLU A 115 16.00 -15.30 -17.51
N ASN A 116 16.22 -15.11 -18.81
CA ASN A 116 15.21 -15.25 -19.85
C ASN A 116 13.93 -14.44 -19.64
N LEU A 117 14.02 -13.23 -19.08
CA LEU A 117 12.89 -12.32 -18.95
C LEU A 117 12.54 -11.70 -20.29
N PRO A 118 11.25 -11.58 -20.66
CA PRO A 118 10.84 -10.90 -21.88
C PRO A 118 11.07 -9.39 -21.79
N GLU A 119 11.39 -8.77 -22.94
CA GLU A 119 11.74 -7.35 -23.00
C GLU A 119 10.58 -6.42 -22.63
N ASN A 120 9.33 -6.86 -22.81
CA ASN A 120 8.12 -6.07 -22.51
C ASN A 120 7.65 -6.19 -21.05
N LEU A 121 8.37 -6.91 -20.20
CA LEU A 121 7.97 -7.13 -18.80
C LEU A 121 8.09 -5.83 -18.00
N GLN A 122 6.98 -5.39 -17.41
CA GLN A 122 6.89 -4.17 -16.62
C GLN A 122 6.89 -4.43 -15.11
N ILE A 123 6.31 -5.53 -14.66
CA ILE A 123 6.11 -5.86 -13.27
C ILE A 123 6.58 -7.29 -13.00
N LEU A 124 7.48 -7.47 -12.03
CA LEU A 124 8.02 -8.76 -11.64
C LEU A 124 8.04 -8.93 -10.12
N TYR A 125 7.37 -9.97 -9.63
CA TYR A 125 7.39 -10.38 -8.23
C TYR A 125 8.11 -11.72 -8.09
N LEU A 126 9.12 -11.77 -7.24
CA LEU A 126 10.00 -12.91 -6.98
C LEU A 126 10.32 -13.07 -5.48
N SER A 127 9.40 -12.60 -4.61
CA SER A 127 9.63 -12.70 -3.16
C SER A 127 9.68 -14.16 -2.70
N CYS A 128 10.35 -14.41 -1.58
CA CYS A 128 10.44 -15.74 -0.98
C CYS A 128 10.96 -16.80 -1.98
N ASN A 129 12.10 -16.52 -2.59
CA ASN A 129 12.83 -17.41 -3.47
C ASN A 129 14.27 -17.67 -2.94
N GLN A 130 15.16 -18.13 -3.77
CA GLN A 130 16.56 -18.43 -3.40
C GLN A 130 17.56 -17.65 -4.25
N ILE A 131 17.16 -16.48 -4.76
CA ILE A 131 17.94 -15.65 -5.66
C ILE A 131 19.12 -15.03 -4.91
N THR A 132 20.30 -15.09 -5.51
CA THR A 132 21.54 -14.58 -4.91
C THR A 132 22.09 -13.34 -5.61
N LYS A 133 21.70 -13.10 -6.86
CA LYS A 133 22.20 -12.01 -7.71
C LYS A 133 21.05 -11.31 -8.43
N ILE A 134 21.24 -10.02 -8.67
CA ILE A 134 20.38 -9.18 -9.49
C ILE A 134 21.04 -9.06 -10.86
N GLU A 135 20.41 -9.58 -11.91
CA GLU A 135 20.96 -9.54 -13.27
C GLU A 135 19.86 -9.72 -14.33
N ASN A 136 20.18 -9.31 -15.57
CA ASN A 136 19.38 -9.61 -16.76
C ASN A 136 17.97 -9.01 -16.81
N PHE A 137 17.78 -7.77 -16.34
CA PHE A 137 16.51 -7.07 -16.49
C PHE A 137 16.39 -6.35 -17.82
N SER A 138 15.17 -6.31 -18.34
CA SER A 138 14.82 -5.46 -19.48
C SER A 138 14.68 -3.99 -19.06
N ASN A 139 14.83 -3.07 -20.03
CA ASN A 139 14.63 -1.64 -19.81
C ASN A 139 13.13 -1.25 -19.69
N SER A 140 12.21 -2.19 -19.77
CA SER A 140 10.78 -1.94 -19.58
C SER A 140 10.31 -2.14 -18.14
N LEU A 141 11.17 -2.72 -17.27
CA LEU A 141 10.80 -3.09 -15.93
C LEU A 141 10.67 -1.86 -15.01
N GLN A 142 9.46 -1.62 -14.52
CA GLN A 142 9.11 -0.50 -13.65
C GLN A 142 9.00 -0.89 -12.18
N ARG A 143 8.54 -2.12 -11.90
CA ARG A 143 8.36 -2.62 -10.54
C ARG A 143 9.01 -3.99 -10.36
N LEU A 144 9.86 -4.10 -9.33
CA LEU A 144 10.56 -5.32 -8.99
C LEU A 144 10.47 -5.60 -7.49
N CYS A 145 9.93 -6.77 -7.14
CA CYS A 145 9.93 -7.27 -5.77
C CYS A 145 10.79 -8.52 -5.67
N LEU A 146 11.83 -8.45 -4.84
CA LEU A 146 12.81 -9.50 -4.56
C LEU A 146 12.95 -9.73 -3.05
N SER A 147 11.91 -9.44 -2.28
CA SER A 147 11.97 -9.59 -0.84
C SER A 147 12.17 -11.05 -0.42
N TYR A 148 12.78 -11.24 0.74
CA TYR A 148 13.06 -12.57 1.29
C TYR A 148 13.80 -13.53 0.32
N ASN A 149 14.94 -13.05 -0.18
CA ASN A 149 15.88 -13.82 -1.01
C ASN A 149 17.26 -13.91 -0.32
N LYS A 150 18.31 -14.22 -1.07
CA LYS A 150 19.70 -14.35 -0.58
C LYS A 150 20.63 -13.34 -1.24
N ILE A 151 20.13 -12.18 -1.63
CA ILE A 151 20.86 -11.14 -2.36
C ILE A 151 21.81 -10.43 -1.41
N THR A 152 23.06 -10.26 -1.83
CA THR A 152 24.11 -9.60 -1.04
C THR A 152 24.53 -8.25 -1.58
N LYS A 153 24.26 -7.96 -2.85
CA LYS A 153 24.65 -6.73 -3.54
C LYS A 153 23.55 -6.24 -4.48
N ILE A 154 23.47 -4.92 -4.61
CA ILE A 154 22.60 -4.26 -5.60
C ILE A 154 23.48 -3.94 -6.82
N GLU A 155 23.13 -4.51 -7.96
CA GLU A 155 23.86 -4.29 -9.23
C GLU A 155 22.91 -4.55 -10.41
N ASN A 156 23.23 -4.03 -11.57
CA ASN A 156 22.54 -4.32 -12.84
C ASN A 156 21.03 -4.09 -12.82
N LEU A 157 20.55 -3.05 -12.14
CA LEU A 157 19.15 -2.65 -12.16
C LEU A 157 18.79 -1.98 -13.49
N SER A 158 17.52 -2.11 -13.89
CA SER A 158 16.96 -1.38 -15.03
C SER A 158 16.86 0.12 -14.73
N ASP A 159 17.19 0.96 -15.71
CA ASP A 159 17.09 2.42 -15.59
C ASP A 159 15.64 2.93 -15.56
N SER A 160 14.65 2.13 -15.95
CA SER A 160 13.22 2.45 -15.91
C SER A 160 12.55 2.09 -14.59
N LEU A 161 13.29 1.51 -13.63
CA LEU A 161 12.73 0.98 -12.40
C LEU A 161 12.29 2.12 -11.46
N VAL A 162 11.00 2.11 -11.10
CA VAL A 162 10.36 3.11 -10.22
C VAL A 162 10.19 2.58 -8.79
N GLU A 163 9.85 1.30 -8.65
CA GLU A 163 9.66 0.66 -7.36
C GLU A 163 10.56 -0.57 -7.22
N LEU A 164 11.30 -0.63 -6.11
CA LEU A 164 12.21 -1.73 -5.80
C LEU A 164 12.02 -2.18 -4.35
N ASP A 165 11.66 -3.46 -4.18
CA ASP A 165 11.65 -4.12 -2.87
C ASP A 165 12.73 -5.21 -2.79
N LEU A 166 13.68 -4.99 -1.90
CA LEU A 166 14.79 -5.89 -1.57
C LEU A 166 14.80 -6.24 -0.07
N SER A 167 13.66 -6.17 0.59
CA SER A 167 13.54 -6.48 2.02
C SER A 167 13.91 -7.94 2.31
N GLY A 168 14.39 -8.21 3.51
CA GLY A 168 14.67 -9.60 3.93
C GLY A 168 15.79 -10.27 3.14
N ASN A 169 16.83 -9.52 2.77
CA ASN A 169 18.00 -10.02 2.06
C ASN A 169 19.27 -9.93 2.94
N GLN A 170 20.44 -10.03 2.34
CA GLN A 170 21.74 -9.97 3.02
C GLN A 170 22.59 -8.77 2.56
N ILE A 171 21.93 -7.68 2.18
CA ILE A 171 22.56 -6.47 1.62
C ILE A 171 23.25 -5.69 2.74
N THR A 172 24.51 -5.33 2.51
CA THR A 172 25.32 -4.58 3.47
C THR A 172 25.56 -3.12 3.09
N LYS A 173 25.40 -2.79 1.79
CA LYS A 173 25.64 -1.43 1.24
C LYS A 173 24.59 -1.08 0.21
N ILE A 174 24.21 0.21 0.21
CA ILE A 174 23.36 0.81 -0.83
C ILE A 174 24.28 1.31 -1.94
N ALA A 175 24.14 0.78 -3.14
CA ALA A 175 24.93 1.19 -4.31
C ALA A 175 24.17 0.87 -5.60
N ASN A 176 24.60 1.47 -6.70
CA ASN A 176 24.13 1.15 -8.06
C ASN A 176 22.60 1.20 -8.24
N LEU A 177 21.95 2.10 -7.54
CA LEU A 177 20.50 2.33 -7.70
C LEU A 177 20.25 3.16 -8.97
N SER A 178 19.18 2.85 -9.70
CA SER A 178 18.70 3.67 -10.79
C SER A 178 18.16 5.02 -10.29
N SER A 179 18.42 6.10 -11.02
CA SER A 179 17.91 7.43 -10.71
C SER A 179 16.39 7.57 -10.80
N SER A 180 15.71 6.64 -11.46
CA SER A 180 14.25 6.62 -11.63
C SER A 180 13.50 6.13 -10.38
N ILE A 181 14.20 5.50 -9.43
CA ILE A 181 13.56 4.88 -8.27
C ILE A 181 12.95 5.94 -7.36
N GLN A 182 11.64 5.83 -7.14
CA GLN A 182 10.85 6.66 -6.25
C GLN A 182 10.50 5.97 -4.93
N THR A 183 10.33 4.64 -4.95
CA THR A 183 10.05 3.83 -3.77
C THR A 183 11.09 2.74 -3.63
N LEU A 184 11.77 2.70 -2.47
CA LEU A 184 12.82 1.74 -2.17
C LEU A 184 12.58 1.07 -0.81
N CYS A 185 12.46 -0.25 -0.81
CA CYS A 185 12.39 -1.04 0.41
C CYS A 185 13.65 -1.89 0.57
N LEU A 186 14.39 -1.65 1.65
CA LEU A 186 15.63 -2.35 2.04
C LEU A 186 15.57 -2.82 3.50
N SER A 187 14.39 -3.00 4.04
CA SER A 187 14.19 -3.45 5.42
C SER A 187 14.68 -4.88 5.63
N TYR A 188 14.96 -5.26 6.88
CA TYR A 188 15.48 -6.61 7.19
C TYR A 188 16.74 -6.98 6.39
N ASN A 189 17.73 -6.08 6.37
CA ASN A 189 19.03 -6.30 5.74
C ASN A 189 20.17 -6.08 6.77
N GLN A 190 21.39 -5.93 6.32
CA GLN A 190 22.58 -5.72 7.16
C GLN A 190 23.25 -4.37 6.87
N ILE A 191 22.45 -3.36 6.45
CA ILE A 191 22.93 -2.05 6.03
C ILE A 191 23.40 -1.25 7.26
N THR A 192 24.58 -0.67 7.17
CA THR A 192 25.17 0.13 8.26
C THR A 192 25.17 1.62 7.99
N LYS A 193 25.06 2.05 6.74
CA LYS A 193 25.11 3.46 6.32
C LYS A 193 24.09 3.74 5.21
N ILE A 194 23.52 4.95 5.24
CA ILE A 194 22.70 5.49 4.17
C ILE A 194 23.64 6.27 3.23
N GLU A 195 23.73 5.82 2.00
CA GLU A 195 24.58 6.43 0.97
C GLU A 195 24.03 6.12 -0.43
N ASN A 196 24.44 6.90 -1.42
CA ASN A 196 24.13 6.65 -2.84
C ASN A 196 22.63 6.51 -3.15
N LEU A 197 21.77 7.27 -2.48
CA LEU A 197 20.34 7.28 -2.76
C LEU A 197 20.03 8.06 -4.05
N PRO A 198 19.04 7.62 -4.83
CA PRO A 198 18.55 8.38 -5.99
C PRO A 198 17.99 9.75 -5.60
N GLU A 199 18.19 10.76 -6.43
CA GLU A 199 17.69 12.12 -6.18
C GLU A 199 16.16 12.19 -6.19
N ASN A 200 15.48 11.35 -6.96
CA ASN A 200 14.03 11.31 -7.08
C ASN A 200 13.33 10.43 -6.05
N LEU A 201 14.07 9.88 -5.07
CA LEU A 201 13.53 8.96 -4.08
C LEU A 201 12.56 9.67 -3.12
N GLN A 202 11.32 9.23 -3.09
CA GLN A 202 10.26 9.79 -2.25
C GLN A 202 9.97 8.97 -1.00
N THR A 203 10.05 7.64 -1.11
CA THR A 203 9.73 6.72 -0.03
C THR A 203 10.88 5.75 0.21
N LEU A 204 11.36 5.69 1.46
CA LEU A 204 12.49 4.84 1.86
C LEU A 204 12.17 4.05 3.13
N TYR A 205 12.20 2.72 3.01
CA TYR A 205 12.05 1.78 4.11
C TYR A 205 13.38 1.11 4.40
N LEU A 206 13.95 1.33 5.60
CA LEU A 206 15.24 0.81 6.05
C LEU A 206 15.17 0.21 7.46
N TYR A 207 13.99 -0.17 7.92
CA TYR A 207 13.83 -0.72 9.26
C TYR A 207 14.46 -2.12 9.40
N ASN A 208 14.78 -2.50 10.64
CA ASN A 208 15.51 -3.76 10.92
C ASN A 208 16.83 -3.86 10.14
N ASN A 209 17.69 -2.87 10.30
CA ASN A 209 19.06 -2.83 9.78
C ASN A 209 20.06 -2.51 10.91
N GLN A 210 21.27 -2.10 10.60
CA GLN A 210 22.32 -1.75 11.54
C GLN A 210 22.79 -0.30 11.40
N ILE A 211 21.91 0.60 10.94
CA ILE A 211 22.21 2.00 10.63
C ILE A 211 22.46 2.76 11.94
N THR A 212 23.56 3.52 11.97
CA THR A 212 23.96 4.29 13.16
C THR A 212 23.74 5.78 13.03
N LYS A 213 23.61 6.31 11.82
CA LYS A 213 23.43 7.74 11.52
C LYS A 213 22.48 7.97 10.36
N ILE A 214 21.70 9.03 10.45
CA ILE A 214 20.91 9.57 9.34
C ILE A 214 21.81 10.55 8.59
N ALA A 215 22.14 10.26 7.35
CA ALA A 215 22.97 11.12 6.50
C ALA A 215 22.67 10.85 5.03
N ASN A 216 23.09 11.77 4.15
CA ASN A 216 23.02 11.61 2.69
C ASN A 216 21.62 11.26 2.16
N LEU A 217 20.58 11.77 2.81
CA LEU A 217 19.21 11.62 2.33
C LEU A 217 18.98 12.52 1.11
N SER A 218 18.22 12.02 0.13
CA SER A 218 17.73 12.84 -0.97
C SER A 218 16.71 13.88 -0.45
N SER A 219 16.76 15.09 -1.02
CA SER A 219 15.81 16.16 -0.70
C SER A 219 14.36 15.85 -1.07
N SER A 220 14.13 14.87 -1.95
CA SER A 220 12.82 14.44 -2.41
C SER A 220 12.10 13.52 -1.42
N ILE A 221 12.79 13.01 -0.38
CA ILE A 221 12.21 12.04 0.54
C ILE A 221 11.10 12.68 1.38
N GLN A 222 9.91 12.05 1.30
CA GLN A 222 8.71 12.41 2.05
C GLN A 222 8.42 11.41 3.17
N ILE A 223 8.72 10.13 2.95
CA ILE A 223 8.45 9.04 3.90
C ILE A 223 9.74 8.30 4.20
N LEU A 224 10.10 8.22 5.50
CA LEU A 224 11.31 7.56 5.96
C LEU A 224 11.04 6.67 7.18
N TRP A 225 11.23 5.36 7.01
CA TRP A 225 11.07 4.38 8.07
C TRP A 225 12.41 3.75 8.43
N LEU A 226 12.84 3.99 9.67
CA LEU A 226 14.15 3.60 10.20
C LEU A 226 14.06 2.89 11.55
N HIS A 227 12.90 2.37 11.94
CA HIS A 227 12.75 1.68 13.22
C HIS A 227 13.65 0.43 13.33
N SER A 228 13.95 0.03 14.55
CA SER A 228 14.79 -1.12 14.81
C SER A 228 16.16 -1.03 14.12
N ASN A 229 16.85 0.07 14.37
CA ASN A 229 18.22 0.34 13.95
C ASN A 229 19.10 0.72 15.16
N ARG A 230 20.26 1.32 14.94
CA ARG A 230 21.20 1.75 16.00
C ARG A 230 21.45 3.26 15.94
N ILE A 231 20.47 4.05 15.50
CA ILE A 231 20.59 5.50 15.30
C ILE A 231 20.67 6.18 16.67
N THR A 232 21.64 7.08 16.83
CA THR A 232 21.89 7.79 18.09
C THR A 232 21.46 9.26 18.07
N LYS A 233 21.29 9.85 16.87
CA LYS A 233 20.94 11.26 16.68
C LYS A 233 20.06 11.44 15.46
N ILE A 234 19.15 12.43 15.53
CA ILE A 234 18.35 12.91 14.42
C ILE A 234 19.00 14.19 13.91
N GLU A 235 19.58 14.15 12.72
CA GLU A 235 20.21 15.29 12.06
C GLU A 235 20.13 15.15 10.54
N ASN A 236 20.27 16.24 9.79
CA ASN A 236 20.31 16.25 8.33
C ASN A 236 19.07 15.64 7.67
N LEU A 237 17.89 15.89 8.21
CA LEU A 237 16.63 15.48 7.58
C LEU A 237 16.31 16.38 6.38
N PRO A 238 15.69 15.84 5.31
CA PRO A 238 15.23 16.65 4.18
C PRO A 238 14.02 17.52 4.55
N GLU A 239 13.94 18.72 3.96
CA GLU A 239 12.86 19.68 4.24
C GLU A 239 11.47 19.18 3.83
N ASN A 240 11.41 18.32 2.82
CA ASN A 240 10.17 17.75 2.30
C ASN A 240 9.66 16.53 3.11
N LEU A 241 10.36 16.16 4.19
CA LEU A 241 10.00 14.99 4.98
C LEU A 241 8.67 15.23 5.73
N GLN A 242 7.70 14.37 5.47
CA GLN A 242 6.38 14.39 6.09
C GLN A 242 6.21 13.30 7.15
N THR A 243 6.80 12.13 6.93
CA THR A 243 6.67 10.98 7.83
C THR A 243 8.05 10.47 8.24
N LEU A 244 8.30 10.45 9.56
CA LEU A 244 9.53 9.92 10.14
C LEU A 244 9.20 8.87 11.21
N TYR A 245 9.59 7.62 10.96
CA TYR A 245 9.32 6.49 11.84
C TYR A 245 10.62 5.90 12.37
N LEU A 246 10.93 6.15 13.66
CA LEU A 246 12.22 5.86 14.30
C LEU A 246 12.13 5.05 15.62
N PRO A 247 11.07 4.31 15.92
CA PRO A 247 11.02 3.57 17.18
C PRO A 247 12.11 2.49 17.25
N ASN A 248 12.43 2.07 18.48
CA ASN A 248 13.44 1.05 18.74
C ASN A 248 14.83 1.43 18.17
N ASN A 249 15.32 2.61 18.52
CA ASN A 249 16.65 3.09 18.19
C ASN A 249 17.42 3.48 19.48
N LEU A 250 18.53 4.17 19.35
CA LEU A 250 19.38 4.59 20.47
C LEU A 250 19.45 6.13 20.58
N ILE A 251 18.41 6.83 20.14
CA ILE A 251 18.36 8.29 20.05
C ILE A 251 18.30 8.88 21.45
N THR A 252 19.22 9.79 21.75
CA THR A 252 19.30 10.45 23.06
C THR A 252 18.76 11.87 23.06
N LYS A 253 18.75 12.53 21.90
CA LYS A 253 18.27 13.92 21.73
C LYS A 253 17.55 14.07 20.39
N ILE A 254 16.49 14.88 20.43
CA ILE A 254 15.77 15.31 19.23
C ILE A 254 16.53 16.52 18.68
N GLY A 255 17.05 16.38 17.45
CA GLY A 255 17.67 17.48 16.71
C GLY A 255 16.66 18.42 16.08
N ASN A 256 17.13 19.27 15.17
CA ASN A 256 16.24 20.15 14.43
C ASN A 256 15.39 19.35 13.44
N LEU A 257 14.08 19.46 13.61
CA LEU A 257 13.07 18.86 12.73
C LEU A 257 12.49 19.95 11.84
N HIS A 258 12.12 19.59 10.61
CA HIS A 258 11.50 20.54 9.68
C HIS A 258 10.00 20.67 9.94
N ARG A 259 9.48 21.89 9.79
CA ARG A 259 8.06 22.23 10.03
C ARG A 259 7.05 21.44 9.18
N ASN A 260 7.49 20.84 8.06
CA ASN A 260 6.63 20.07 7.15
C ASN A 260 6.36 18.64 7.67
N LEU A 261 6.94 18.26 8.82
CA LEU A 261 6.73 16.94 9.41
C LEU A 261 5.31 16.81 9.94
N GLN A 262 4.60 15.78 9.50
CA GLN A 262 3.21 15.49 9.88
C GLN A 262 3.10 14.30 10.84
N PHE A 263 4.01 13.35 10.74
CA PHE A 263 4.06 12.16 11.58
C PHE A 263 5.49 11.94 12.10
N LEU A 264 5.61 11.77 13.43
CA LEU A 264 6.87 11.45 14.09
C LEU A 264 6.68 10.35 15.13
N ASP A 265 7.38 9.24 14.98
CA ASP A 265 7.42 8.18 16.01
C ASP A 265 8.85 8.00 16.53
N LEU A 266 9.03 8.25 17.81
CA LEU A 266 10.27 8.11 18.56
C LEU A 266 10.14 7.13 19.73
N ASN A 267 9.14 6.25 19.72
CA ASN A 267 8.93 5.28 20.78
C ASN A 267 10.18 4.42 21.04
N SER A 268 10.37 4.01 22.27
CA SER A 268 11.42 3.06 22.64
C SER A 268 12.82 3.51 22.16
N ASN A 269 13.18 4.72 22.54
CA ASN A 269 14.52 5.30 22.36
C ASN A 269 15.17 5.63 23.71
N ARG A 270 16.16 6.50 23.74
CA ARG A 270 16.91 6.92 24.94
C ARG A 270 16.83 8.43 25.17
N ILE A 271 15.73 9.05 24.77
CA ILE A 271 15.50 10.50 24.86
C ILE A 271 15.24 10.84 26.31
N THR A 272 16.01 11.78 26.86
CA THR A 272 15.89 12.24 28.28
C THR A 272 15.11 13.53 28.40
N GLU A 273 15.01 14.33 27.33
CA GLU A 273 14.32 15.61 27.33
C GLU A 273 13.62 15.87 25.99
N LEU A 274 12.48 16.54 26.01
CA LEU A 274 11.79 17.03 24.82
C LEU A 274 12.17 18.50 24.58
N SER A 275 12.79 18.78 23.44
CA SER A 275 13.25 20.12 23.08
C SER A 275 12.10 21.08 22.80
N LEU A 276 12.28 22.36 23.12
CA LEU A 276 11.36 23.45 22.74
C LEU A 276 11.21 23.61 21.21
N SER A 277 12.17 23.11 20.41
CA SER A 277 12.06 23.10 18.94
C SER A 277 10.88 22.27 18.41
N LEU A 278 10.32 21.38 19.22
CA LEU A 278 9.08 20.67 18.86
C LEU A 278 7.89 21.61 18.65
N LEU A 279 7.87 22.77 19.30
CA LEU A 279 6.81 23.78 19.16
C LEU A 279 6.79 24.43 17.76
N GLU A 280 7.87 24.28 16.98
CA GLU A 280 7.95 24.77 15.61
C GLU A 280 7.26 23.83 14.60
N LEU A 281 6.88 22.62 15.01
CA LEU A 281 6.27 21.61 14.16
C LEU A 281 4.76 21.84 14.00
N ARG A 282 4.41 22.89 13.27
CA ARG A 282 3.00 23.36 13.13
C ARG A 282 2.10 22.38 12.37
N HIS A 283 2.67 21.48 11.55
CA HIS A 283 1.93 20.50 10.74
C HIS A 283 1.99 19.10 11.33
N LEU A 284 2.56 18.93 12.54
CA LEU A 284 2.66 17.63 13.17
C LEU A 284 1.30 17.21 13.74
N ASN A 285 0.75 16.14 13.20
CA ASN A 285 -0.54 15.58 13.60
C ASN A 285 -0.40 14.42 14.59
N VAL A 286 0.72 13.70 14.50
CA VAL A 286 0.98 12.49 15.30
C VAL A 286 2.40 12.52 15.84
N PHE A 287 2.54 12.42 17.17
CA PHE A 287 3.83 12.30 17.83
C PHE A 287 3.81 11.20 18.88
N TYR A 288 4.62 10.17 18.69
CA TYR A 288 4.81 9.10 19.65
C TYR A 288 6.20 9.18 20.29
N HIS A 289 6.25 9.14 21.62
CA HIS A 289 7.51 9.24 22.39
C HIS A 289 7.56 8.30 23.59
N THR A 290 6.66 7.33 23.70
CA THR A 290 6.61 6.38 24.83
C THR A 290 7.84 5.47 24.87
N GLY A 291 8.17 4.94 26.05
CA GLY A 291 9.35 4.08 26.22
C GLY A 291 10.68 4.82 26.13
N ASN A 292 10.70 6.14 26.39
CA ASN A 292 11.89 6.95 26.55
C ASN A 292 12.09 7.34 28.01
N PRO A 293 13.34 7.48 28.52
CA PRO A 293 13.62 7.90 29.88
C PRO A 293 13.50 9.45 30.06
N ILE A 294 12.32 10.00 29.69
CA ILE A 294 12.04 11.43 29.82
C ILE A 294 11.70 11.73 31.27
N GLU A 295 12.54 12.49 31.96
CA GLU A 295 12.34 12.82 33.36
C GLU A 295 11.50 14.07 33.57
N ASN A 296 11.70 15.10 32.72
CA ASN A 296 11.01 16.37 32.84
C ASN A 296 10.59 16.90 31.48
N ILE A 297 9.35 17.38 31.40
CA ILE A 297 8.81 18.00 30.18
C ILE A 297 8.57 19.47 30.49
N HIS A 298 9.12 20.36 29.65
CA HIS A 298 8.88 21.79 29.79
C HIS A 298 7.38 22.11 29.68
N PRO A 299 6.79 23.00 30.52
CA PRO A 299 5.34 23.24 30.53
C PRO A 299 4.73 23.63 29.17
N LEU A 300 5.47 24.33 28.32
CA LEU A 300 5.02 24.67 26.97
C LEU A 300 4.93 23.44 26.06
N VAL A 301 5.91 22.53 26.16
CA VAL A 301 5.89 21.26 25.41
C VAL A 301 4.79 20.36 25.93
N GLN A 302 4.56 20.34 27.26
CA GLN A 302 3.45 19.58 27.84
C GLN A 302 2.10 20.04 27.29
N ARG A 303 1.84 21.36 27.25
CA ARG A 303 0.63 21.92 26.66
C ARG A 303 0.48 21.61 25.16
N TRP A 304 1.60 21.61 24.44
CA TRP A 304 1.63 21.26 23.02
C TRP A 304 1.31 19.77 22.81
N LEU A 305 1.85 18.86 23.62
CA LEU A 305 1.49 17.44 23.63
C LEU A 305 -0.01 17.24 23.92
N GLU A 306 -0.54 17.92 24.93
CA GLU A 306 -1.97 17.86 25.28
C GLU A 306 -2.88 18.31 24.12
N ARG A 307 -2.42 19.24 23.27
CA ARG A 307 -3.17 19.64 22.06
C ARG A 307 -3.12 18.55 20.99
N LEU A 308 -1.95 17.96 20.76
CA LEU A 308 -1.82 16.83 19.84
C LEU A 308 -2.68 15.65 20.30
N ASP A 309 -2.68 15.34 21.58
CA ASP A 309 -3.47 14.25 22.15
C ASP A 309 -4.99 14.52 22.07
N ARG A 310 -5.43 15.79 22.19
CA ARG A 310 -6.85 16.14 22.00
C ARG A 310 -7.30 16.01 20.54
N GLY A 311 -6.46 16.29 19.60
CA GLY A 311 -6.69 15.98 18.18
C GLY A 311 -6.74 14.47 17.87
N MET A 312 -6.35 13.63 18.84
CA MET A 312 -6.40 12.17 18.76
C MET A 312 -7.50 11.55 19.64
N ILE A 313 -8.34 12.37 20.34
CA ILE A 313 -9.36 11.86 21.26
C ILE A 313 -10.67 11.56 20.50
N ASP A 314 -10.77 10.29 20.07
CA ASP A 314 -11.89 9.50 20.52
C ASP A 314 -11.42 8.05 20.82
N GLY A 315 -11.45 7.75 22.11
CA GLY A 315 -11.59 6.42 22.69
C GLY A 315 -10.43 5.42 22.54
N ASN A 316 -9.35 5.54 23.31
CA ASN A 316 -8.58 4.44 23.92
C ASN A 316 -7.11 4.75 24.22
N SER A 317 -6.81 5.93 24.71
CA SER A 317 -5.46 6.19 25.29
C SER A 317 -5.41 5.92 26.80
N LYS A 318 -6.02 4.84 27.28
CA LYS A 318 -5.71 4.31 28.60
C LYS A 318 -5.23 2.88 28.46
N VAL A 319 -3.98 2.67 28.94
CA VAL A 319 -3.26 1.38 29.07
C VAL A 319 -2.36 1.04 27.89
N TYR A 320 -1.12 1.53 27.89
CA TYR A 320 0.01 0.73 27.44
C TYR A 320 1.26 1.04 28.23
N SER A 321 1.32 0.48 29.45
CA SER A 321 2.55 0.15 30.12
C SER A 321 2.77 -1.34 29.93
N ASP A 322 3.35 -1.75 28.82
CA ASP A 322 4.20 -2.93 28.70
C ASP A 322 4.69 -3.03 27.25
N GLY A 323 5.98 -2.87 27.10
CA GLY A 323 6.62 -2.95 25.81
C GLY A 323 6.61 -4.35 25.23
N GLN A 324 5.91 -4.53 24.12
CA GLN A 324 6.25 -5.47 23.06
C GLN A 324 5.25 -5.34 21.88
N ASN A 325 5.75 -4.97 20.71
CA ASN A 325 5.15 -5.25 19.36
C ASN A 325 3.64 -5.00 19.12
N ILE A 326 3.00 -4.08 19.83
CA ILE A 326 1.53 -3.92 19.77
C ILE A 326 1.08 -2.91 18.72
N HIS A 327 1.97 -2.00 18.26
CA HIS A 327 1.55 -0.85 17.45
C HIS A 327 1.08 -1.22 16.04
N ASN A 328 1.83 -2.04 15.33
CA ASN A 328 1.38 -2.58 14.04
C ASN A 328 0.16 -3.50 14.19
N PHE A 329 0.10 -4.26 15.27
CA PHE A 329 -0.98 -5.21 15.54
C PHE A 329 -2.30 -4.50 15.90
N THR A 330 -2.24 -3.35 16.59
CA THR A 330 -3.46 -2.63 17.04
C THR A 330 -4.10 -1.82 15.91
N ILE A 331 -3.30 -1.11 15.09
CA ILE A 331 -3.80 -0.43 13.88
C ILE A 331 -4.31 -1.46 12.89
N GLN A 332 -3.56 -2.52 12.65
CA GLN A 332 -3.95 -3.62 11.77
C GLN A 332 -5.19 -4.34 12.29
N LYS A 333 -5.31 -4.58 13.60
CA LYS A 333 -6.46 -5.23 14.20
C LYS A 333 -7.71 -4.33 14.20
N SER A 334 -7.56 -3.05 14.47
CA SER A 334 -8.64 -2.07 14.40
C SER A 334 -9.14 -1.91 12.97
N PHE A 335 -8.23 -1.73 12.02
CA PHE A 335 -8.55 -1.64 10.60
C PHE A 335 -9.16 -2.94 10.07
N ARG A 336 -8.61 -4.10 10.44
CA ARG A 336 -9.16 -5.43 10.09
C ARG A 336 -10.56 -5.65 10.65
N ASN A 337 -10.80 -5.28 11.92
CA ASN A 337 -12.12 -5.43 12.53
C ASN A 337 -13.13 -4.47 11.88
N SER A 338 -12.72 -3.25 11.58
CA SER A 338 -13.54 -2.26 10.88
C SER A 338 -13.86 -2.73 9.47
N LEU A 339 -12.87 -3.15 8.67
CA LEU A 339 -13.09 -3.70 7.32
C LEU A 339 -13.93 -4.97 7.35
N GLY A 340 -13.65 -5.92 8.25
CA GLY A 340 -14.40 -7.18 8.36
C GLY A 340 -15.87 -6.98 8.75
N ASN A 341 -16.20 -5.89 9.43
CA ASN A 341 -17.60 -5.51 9.71
C ASN A 341 -18.25 -4.81 8.52
N LEU A 342 -17.49 -3.98 7.79
CA LEU A 342 -17.94 -3.25 6.60
C LEU A 342 -18.30 -4.19 5.46
N LEU A 343 -17.47 -5.21 5.20
CA LEU A 343 -17.66 -6.16 4.09
C LEU A 343 -18.80 -7.17 4.30
N LYS A 344 -19.46 -7.16 5.45
CA LYS A 344 -20.64 -8.00 5.74
C LYS A 344 -21.98 -7.42 5.25
N ASP A 345 -21.96 -6.26 4.59
CA ASP A 345 -23.18 -5.64 4.06
C ASP A 345 -23.70 -6.45 2.84
N GLU A 346 -24.85 -7.11 3.01
CA GLU A 346 -25.48 -7.95 1.98
C GLU A 346 -25.99 -7.15 0.75
N ASN A 347 -25.92 -5.82 0.81
CA ASN A 347 -26.46 -4.92 -0.22
C ASN A 347 -25.39 -4.28 -1.10
N THR A 348 -24.20 -4.84 -1.28
CA THR A 348 -23.20 -4.28 -2.19
C THR A 348 -23.57 -4.50 -3.66
N LEU A 349 -23.25 -3.50 -4.51
CA LEU A 349 -23.31 -3.63 -5.96
C LEU A 349 -22.28 -4.67 -6.43
N SER A 350 -22.53 -5.32 -7.56
CA SER A 350 -21.51 -6.19 -8.17
C SER A 350 -20.29 -5.38 -8.62
N LEU A 351 -19.13 -6.02 -8.73
CA LEU A 351 -17.90 -5.37 -9.20
C LEU A 351 -18.09 -4.70 -10.56
N GLU A 352 -18.81 -5.33 -11.46
CA GLU A 352 -19.07 -4.78 -12.81
C GLU A 352 -19.98 -3.54 -12.77
N GLU A 353 -20.99 -3.52 -11.89
CA GLU A 353 -21.82 -2.33 -11.68
C GLU A 353 -21.01 -1.19 -11.07
N CYS A 354 -20.15 -1.48 -10.09
CA CYS A 354 -19.25 -0.48 -9.51
C CYS A 354 -18.27 0.09 -10.55
N LYS A 355 -17.64 -0.76 -11.36
CA LYS A 355 -16.76 -0.34 -12.46
C LYS A 355 -17.51 0.53 -13.48
N LYS A 356 -18.75 0.18 -13.82
CA LYS A 356 -19.59 0.98 -14.71
C LYS A 356 -19.86 2.37 -14.15
N HIS A 357 -20.24 2.48 -12.87
CA HIS A 357 -20.44 3.78 -12.21
C HIS A 357 -19.18 4.64 -12.23
N VAL A 358 -18.00 4.07 -11.99
CA VAL A 358 -16.72 4.78 -12.07
C VAL A 358 -16.43 5.28 -13.49
N ILE A 359 -16.66 4.44 -14.51
CA ILE A 359 -16.45 4.81 -15.93
C ILE A 359 -17.37 5.94 -16.36
N GLU A 360 -18.65 5.89 -15.99
CA GLU A 360 -19.69 6.84 -16.38
C GLU A 360 -19.64 8.14 -15.54
N CYS A 361 -18.92 8.16 -14.42
CA CYS A 361 -18.88 9.32 -13.53
C CYS A 361 -18.13 10.50 -14.15
N SER A 362 -18.79 11.67 -14.25
CA SER A 362 -18.20 12.91 -14.75
C SER A 362 -17.25 13.59 -13.76
N GLU A 363 -17.38 13.29 -12.46
CA GLU A 363 -16.60 13.92 -11.38
C GLU A 363 -15.20 13.28 -11.23
N LEU A 364 -14.93 12.16 -11.89
CA LEU A 364 -13.64 11.47 -11.87
C LEU A 364 -12.83 11.77 -13.12
N GLU A 365 -11.56 12.13 -12.94
CA GLU A 365 -10.61 12.28 -14.04
C GLU A 365 -10.26 10.94 -14.67
N GLU A 366 -9.97 10.94 -15.99
CA GLU A 366 -9.67 9.72 -16.75
C GLU A 366 -8.45 8.95 -16.20
N GLN A 367 -7.50 9.64 -15.59
CA GLN A 367 -6.36 9.03 -14.93
C GLN A 367 -6.79 8.27 -13.66
N VAL A 368 -7.64 8.89 -12.83
CA VAL A 368 -8.17 8.28 -11.60
C VAL A 368 -9.03 7.06 -11.91
N LYS A 369 -9.91 7.16 -12.92
CA LYS A 369 -10.71 6.02 -13.40
C LYS A 369 -9.83 4.83 -13.77
N ARG A 370 -8.79 5.09 -14.56
CA ARG A 370 -7.82 4.06 -14.98
C ARG A 370 -7.13 3.40 -13.80
N GLU A 371 -6.68 4.20 -12.82
CA GLU A 371 -6.00 3.68 -11.63
C GLU A 371 -6.92 2.82 -10.77
N LEU A 372 -8.14 3.28 -10.50
CA LEU A 372 -9.13 2.50 -9.75
C LEU A 372 -9.44 1.15 -10.43
N LEU A 373 -9.62 1.15 -11.74
CA LEU A 373 -9.89 -0.08 -12.50
C LEU A 373 -8.68 -1.01 -12.51
N ASN A 374 -7.47 -0.48 -12.68
CA ASN A 374 -6.23 -1.26 -12.61
C ASN A 374 -6.03 -1.90 -11.23
N TYR A 375 -6.39 -1.19 -10.15
CA TYR A 375 -6.30 -1.74 -8.79
C TYR A 375 -7.34 -2.83 -8.54
N CYS A 376 -8.53 -2.74 -9.13
CA CYS A 376 -9.53 -3.81 -9.07
C CYS A 376 -9.09 -5.06 -9.84
N ASP A 377 -8.25 -4.91 -10.87
CA ASP A 377 -7.65 -6.02 -11.61
C ASP A 377 -6.42 -6.61 -10.89
N ASP A 378 -5.92 -5.96 -9.84
CA ASP A 378 -4.86 -6.46 -8.98
C ASP A 378 -5.45 -7.42 -7.94
N GLU A 379 -5.48 -8.72 -8.25
CA GLU A 379 -6.02 -9.76 -7.38
C GLU A 379 -5.15 -10.04 -6.13
N THR A 380 -4.27 -9.13 -5.75
CA THR A 380 -3.41 -9.28 -4.58
C THR A 380 -4.26 -9.19 -3.32
N GLU A 381 -4.40 -10.29 -2.61
CA GLU A 381 -4.93 -10.30 -1.25
C GLU A 381 -3.88 -9.73 -0.30
N HIS A 382 -4.26 -8.79 0.56
CA HIS A 382 -3.32 -8.26 1.53
C HIS A 382 -3.05 -9.29 2.61
N SER A 383 -1.80 -9.73 2.75
CA SER A 383 -1.37 -10.82 3.64
C SER A 383 -1.75 -10.65 5.12
N VAL A 384 -2.03 -9.42 5.55
CA VAL A 384 -2.41 -9.09 6.94
C VAL A 384 -3.91 -8.90 7.09
N TYR A 385 -4.57 -8.28 6.10
CA TYR A 385 -6.00 -7.96 6.18
C TYR A 385 -6.89 -9.04 5.59
N LEU A 386 -6.34 -9.94 4.79
CA LEU A 386 -7.05 -11.02 4.09
C LEU A 386 -8.24 -10.48 3.27
N VAL A 387 -8.04 -9.32 2.65
CA VAL A 387 -9.02 -8.65 1.78
C VAL A 387 -8.34 -8.22 0.48
N LYS A 388 -9.10 -8.21 -0.59
CA LYS A 388 -8.68 -7.72 -1.90
C LYS A 388 -9.11 -6.27 -2.10
N PHE A 389 -8.45 -5.57 -3.00
CA PHE A 389 -8.81 -4.18 -3.31
C PHE A 389 -10.23 -4.09 -3.88
N ASP A 390 -10.61 -5.00 -4.76
CA ASP A 390 -11.93 -5.06 -5.39
C ASP A 390 -13.07 -5.25 -4.39
N GLU A 391 -12.88 -6.01 -3.31
CA GLU A 391 -13.88 -6.19 -2.24
C GLU A 391 -14.18 -4.86 -1.52
N VAL A 392 -13.13 -4.11 -1.15
CA VAL A 392 -13.29 -2.80 -0.51
C VAL A 392 -13.80 -1.77 -1.49
N PHE A 393 -13.34 -1.81 -2.73
CA PHE A 393 -13.82 -0.96 -3.80
C PHE A 393 -15.33 -1.14 -4.05
N GLN A 394 -15.82 -2.38 -4.14
CA GLN A 394 -17.25 -2.67 -4.27
C GLN A 394 -18.06 -2.04 -3.12
N TYR A 395 -17.59 -2.22 -1.90
CA TYR A 395 -18.24 -1.66 -0.73
C TYR A 395 -18.30 -0.12 -0.78
N VAL A 396 -17.16 0.53 -1.02
CA VAL A 396 -17.05 2.00 -1.02
C VAL A 396 -17.89 2.60 -2.16
N ILE A 397 -17.76 2.10 -3.40
CA ILE A 397 -18.53 2.61 -4.54
C ILE A 397 -20.03 2.39 -4.34
N SER A 398 -20.43 1.24 -3.79
CA SER A 398 -21.84 0.98 -3.48
C SER A 398 -22.43 2.00 -2.51
N ARG A 399 -21.65 2.40 -1.51
CA ARG A 399 -22.06 3.44 -0.54
C ARG A 399 -22.12 4.81 -1.19
N ILE A 400 -21.11 5.20 -1.96
CA ILE A 400 -21.09 6.48 -2.68
C ILE A 400 -22.31 6.60 -3.61
N VAL A 401 -22.58 5.61 -4.44
CA VAL A 401 -23.67 5.65 -5.42
C VAL A 401 -25.05 5.81 -4.77
N ARG A 402 -25.23 5.27 -3.58
CA ARG A 402 -26.51 5.33 -2.85
C ARG A 402 -26.69 6.58 -1.99
N HIS A 403 -25.64 7.35 -1.76
CA HIS A 403 -25.72 8.53 -0.92
C HIS A 403 -26.35 9.72 -1.64
N SER A 404 -27.07 10.57 -0.91
CA SER A 404 -27.67 11.82 -1.45
C SER A 404 -26.63 12.76 -2.08
N ASP A 405 -25.43 12.80 -1.50
CA ASP A 405 -24.30 13.65 -1.93
C ASP A 405 -23.26 12.89 -2.79
N SER A 406 -23.73 11.89 -3.54
CA SER A 406 -22.91 11.01 -4.37
C SER A 406 -21.88 11.77 -5.24
N ASN A 407 -22.28 12.84 -5.90
CA ASN A 407 -21.40 13.64 -6.75
C ASN A 407 -20.23 14.27 -5.97
N GLU A 408 -20.49 14.76 -4.76
CA GLU A 408 -19.46 15.33 -3.91
C GLU A 408 -18.49 14.27 -3.40
N MET A 409 -19.00 13.10 -3.01
CA MET A 409 -18.18 11.98 -2.62
C MET A 409 -17.27 11.50 -3.77
N PHE A 410 -17.75 11.51 -5.02
CA PHE A 410 -16.91 11.20 -6.18
C PHE A 410 -15.80 12.25 -6.40
N LYS A 411 -16.04 13.54 -6.14
CA LYS A 411 -14.97 14.56 -6.18
C LYS A 411 -13.89 14.30 -5.13
N ILE A 412 -14.30 13.97 -3.90
CA ILE A 412 -13.36 13.59 -2.84
C ILE A 412 -12.58 12.33 -3.24
N LEU A 413 -13.24 11.32 -3.80
CA LEU A 413 -12.59 10.12 -4.33
C LEU A 413 -11.53 10.48 -5.39
N ASN A 414 -11.85 11.42 -6.28
CA ASN A 414 -10.92 11.89 -7.30
C ASN A 414 -9.64 12.45 -6.68
N GLU A 415 -9.75 13.34 -5.69
CA GLU A 415 -8.59 13.93 -5.03
C GLU A 415 -7.81 12.91 -4.19
N GLU A 416 -8.49 12.05 -3.43
CA GLU A 416 -7.84 11.01 -2.63
C GLU A 416 -7.04 10.02 -3.48
N ILE A 417 -7.55 9.63 -4.65
CA ILE A 417 -6.88 8.68 -5.53
C ILE A 417 -5.76 9.32 -6.36
N LYS A 418 -5.85 10.60 -6.73
CA LYS A 418 -4.73 11.33 -7.38
C LYS A 418 -3.44 11.21 -6.58
N ASP A 419 -3.52 11.31 -5.27
CA ASP A 419 -2.38 11.21 -4.37
C ASP A 419 -1.83 9.77 -4.23
N THR A 420 -2.52 8.76 -4.77
CA THR A 420 -2.17 7.34 -4.57
C THR A 420 -1.37 6.70 -5.68
N ILE A 421 -1.07 7.41 -6.76
CA ILE A 421 -0.44 6.88 -7.98
C ILE A 421 0.86 6.09 -7.73
N CYS A 422 1.45 6.20 -6.51
CA CYS A 422 2.66 5.48 -6.10
C CYS A 422 2.58 4.84 -4.71
N LYS A 423 1.39 4.61 -4.13
CA LYS A 423 1.28 4.10 -2.76
C LYS A 423 1.14 2.58 -2.70
N CYS A 424 1.61 1.98 -1.60
CA CYS A 424 1.44 0.56 -1.33
C CYS A 424 -0.06 0.19 -1.20
N PHE A 425 -0.36 -1.09 -1.25
CA PHE A 425 -1.73 -1.62 -1.15
C PHE A 425 -2.51 -1.02 0.04
N THR A 426 -1.93 -1.01 1.24
CA THR A 426 -2.55 -0.44 2.46
C THR A 426 -2.88 1.05 2.28
N GLY A 427 -1.97 1.84 1.70
CA GLY A 427 -2.21 3.26 1.44
C GLY A 427 -3.36 3.50 0.47
N ARG A 428 -3.52 2.66 -0.56
CA ARG A 428 -4.63 2.72 -1.52
C ARG A 428 -5.96 2.40 -0.86
N MET A 429 -5.99 1.35 -0.03
CA MET A 429 -7.16 0.93 0.72
C MET A 429 -7.64 2.00 1.70
N THR A 430 -6.73 2.58 2.46
CA THR A 430 -7.04 3.63 3.43
C THR A 430 -7.66 4.84 2.73
N ARG A 431 -7.09 5.30 1.61
CA ARG A 431 -7.61 6.45 0.85
C ARG A 431 -9.00 6.18 0.27
N LEU A 432 -9.22 4.96 -0.24
CA LEU A 432 -10.53 4.57 -0.75
C LEU A 432 -11.61 4.63 0.34
N VAL A 433 -11.29 4.13 1.52
CA VAL A 433 -12.25 4.13 2.64
C VAL A 433 -12.43 5.51 3.25
N ASN A 434 -11.40 6.36 3.25
CA ASN A 434 -11.47 7.75 3.74
C ASN A 434 -12.59 8.56 3.09
N VAL A 435 -12.95 8.26 1.85
CA VAL A 435 -14.03 8.94 1.13
C VAL A 435 -15.38 8.83 1.86
N LEU A 436 -15.57 7.78 2.65
CA LEU A 436 -16.81 7.57 3.39
C LEU A 436 -16.87 8.33 4.72
N ASN A 437 -15.72 8.82 5.21
CA ASN A 437 -15.68 9.55 6.49
C ASN A 437 -16.42 10.87 6.40
N GLY A 438 -17.19 11.17 7.44
CA GLY A 438 -18.03 12.36 7.49
C GLY A 438 -19.37 12.25 6.74
N PHE A 439 -19.61 11.16 6.00
CA PHE A 439 -20.89 10.89 5.33
C PHE A 439 -21.67 9.74 6.00
N TYR A 440 -21.01 8.90 6.80
CA TYR A 440 -21.62 7.76 7.48
C TYR A 440 -21.17 7.68 8.94
N ASP A 441 -22.11 7.74 9.87
CA ASP A 441 -21.85 7.70 11.32
C ASP A 441 -21.42 6.31 11.83
N ASP A 442 -21.75 5.25 11.09
CA ASP A 442 -21.42 3.86 11.42
C ASP A 442 -20.03 3.43 10.92
N ILE A 443 -19.35 4.28 10.14
CA ILE A 443 -18.01 4.03 9.65
C ILE A 443 -17.00 4.73 10.55
N THR A 444 -16.77 4.18 11.71
CA THR A 444 -15.67 4.60 12.59
C THR A 444 -14.37 3.93 12.18
N ILE A 445 -13.80 4.35 11.06
CA ILE A 445 -12.37 4.18 10.88
C ILE A 445 -11.76 5.32 11.66
N GLN A 446 -10.98 5.03 12.69
CA GLN A 446 -10.26 6.03 13.48
C GLN A 446 -9.20 6.72 12.59
N ILE A 447 -9.67 7.68 11.83
CA ILE A 447 -8.86 8.69 11.19
C ILE A 447 -8.95 9.89 12.13
N GLY A 448 -7.82 10.49 12.43
CA GLY A 448 -7.75 11.56 13.44
C GLY A 448 -8.78 12.67 13.15
N SER A 449 -9.28 13.31 14.20
CA SER A 449 -10.28 14.41 14.14
C SER A 449 -9.94 15.48 13.09
N ASN A 450 -8.67 15.72 12.86
CA ASN A 450 -8.18 16.69 11.86
C ASN A 450 -8.52 16.30 10.41
N GLU A 451 -8.52 15.00 10.06
CA GLU A 451 -8.94 14.56 8.73
C GLU A 451 -10.47 14.62 8.57
N GLN A 452 -11.23 14.38 9.63
CA GLN A 452 -12.68 14.56 9.61
C GLN A 452 -13.05 16.02 9.40
N ILE A 453 -12.40 16.97 10.09
CA ILE A 453 -12.60 18.41 9.93
C ILE A 453 -12.16 18.85 8.52
N SER A 454 -11.02 18.38 8.03
CA SER A 454 -10.57 18.67 6.65
C SER A 454 -11.60 18.21 5.61
N ASN A 455 -12.22 17.04 5.79
CA ASN A 455 -13.26 16.55 4.89
C ASN A 455 -14.54 17.39 4.96
N ILE A 456 -14.94 17.87 6.15
CA ILE A 456 -16.05 18.80 6.33
C ILE A 456 -15.78 20.11 5.54
N ILE A 457 -14.57 20.66 5.69
CA ILE A 457 -14.16 21.88 4.98
C ILE A 457 -14.19 21.66 3.47
N LEU A 458 -13.57 20.60 2.96
CA LEU A 458 -13.53 20.27 1.53
C LEU A 458 -14.95 20.10 0.95
N MET A 459 -15.83 19.41 1.67
CA MET A 459 -17.23 19.22 1.27
C MET A 459 -17.97 20.56 1.14
N LEU A 460 -17.75 21.46 2.10
CA LEU A 460 -18.44 22.75 2.14
C LEU A 460 -17.82 23.77 1.16
N GLN A 461 -16.51 23.70 0.88
CA GLN A 461 -15.83 24.51 -0.14
C GLN A 461 -16.37 24.26 -1.56
N GLY A 462 -16.90 23.07 -1.83
CA GLY A 462 -17.61 22.78 -3.07
C GLY A 462 -18.94 23.52 -3.24
N LYS A 463 -19.58 23.92 -2.13
CA LYS A 463 -20.93 24.52 -2.09
C LYS A 463 -20.93 26.02 -1.75
N TYR A 464 -20.01 26.47 -0.91
CA TYR A 464 -19.97 27.79 -0.32
C TYR A 464 -18.60 28.48 -0.52
N LYS A 465 -18.55 29.81 -0.41
CA LYS A 465 -17.31 30.61 -0.50
C LYS A 465 -17.32 31.77 0.46
N GLY A 466 -16.14 32.25 0.88
CA GLY A 466 -15.99 33.42 1.76
C GLY A 466 -16.71 33.25 3.09
N ASP A 467 -17.30 34.30 3.61
CA ASP A 467 -17.95 34.34 4.93
C ASP A 467 -19.04 33.28 5.12
N GLU A 468 -19.75 32.91 4.04
CA GLU A 468 -20.75 31.84 4.10
C GLU A 468 -20.14 30.48 4.29
N LEU A 469 -18.97 30.21 3.71
CA LEU A 469 -18.23 28.97 3.94
C LEU A 469 -17.76 28.86 5.40
N VAL A 470 -17.19 29.95 5.94
CA VAL A 470 -16.74 30.02 7.34
C VAL A 470 -17.90 29.70 8.30
N LYS A 471 -19.09 30.32 8.03
CA LYS A 471 -20.30 30.07 8.82
C LYS A 471 -20.75 28.59 8.76
N GLN A 472 -20.80 28.02 7.56
CA GLN A 472 -21.25 26.65 7.36
C GLN A 472 -20.27 25.61 7.93
N VAL A 473 -18.96 25.87 7.89
CA VAL A 473 -17.95 25.06 8.56
C VAL A 473 -18.14 25.10 10.08
N ARG A 474 -18.35 26.30 10.65
CA ARG A 474 -18.62 26.44 12.09
C ARG A 474 -19.86 25.63 12.50
N GLU A 475 -20.99 25.84 11.83
CA GLU A 475 -22.25 25.14 12.12
C GLU A 475 -22.05 23.62 12.05
N ALA A 476 -21.36 23.10 11.03
CA ALA A 476 -21.10 21.67 10.86
C ALA A 476 -20.15 21.08 11.91
N MET A 477 -19.23 21.89 12.46
CA MET A 477 -18.34 21.46 13.55
C MET A 477 -19.07 21.50 14.90
N GLU A 478 -19.90 22.51 15.16
CA GLU A 478 -20.74 22.62 16.35
C GLU A 478 -21.75 21.44 16.43
N GLU A 479 -22.40 21.08 15.33
CA GLU A 479 -23.29 19.93 15.25
C GLU A 479 -22.61 18.60 15.60
N ARG A 480 -21.30 18.51 15.42
CA ARG A 480 -20.46 17.33 15.74
C ARG A 480 -19.75 17.45 17.10
N GLU A 481 -20.18 18.39 17.92
CA GLU A 481 -19.70 18.62 19.30
C GLU A 481 -18.19 18.91 19.43
N TYR A 482 -17.55 19.51 18.40
CA TYR A 482 -16.19 20.02 18.52
C TYR A 482 -16.14 21.19 19.50
N ASP A 483 -15.08 21.28 20.31
CA ASP A 483 -14.92 22.40 21.25
C ASP A 483 -14.59 23.72 20.52
N GLU A 484 -14.97 24.84 21.12
CA GLU A 484 -14.84 26.18 20.52
C GLU A 484 -13.40 26.52 20.12
N ASN A 485 -12.39 26.05 20.88
CA ASN A 485 -10.98 26.33 20.53
C ASN A 485 -10.57 25.57 19.25
N THR A 486 -11.06 24.35 19.08
CA THR A 486 -10.83 23.55 17.87
C THR A 486 -11.52 24.21 16.67
N ILE A 487 -12.76 24.69 16.84
CA ILE A 487 -13.51 25.37 15.80
C ILE A 487 -12.78 26.65 15.36
N GLU A 488 -12.41 27.53 16.28
CA GLU A 488 -11.70 28.78 15.98
C GLU A 488 -10.35 28.51 15.29
N GLU A 489 -9.58 27.51 15.73
CA GLU A 489 -8.32 27.12 15.09
C GLU A 489 -8.53 26.73 13.63
N TRP A 490 -9.53 25.89 13.36
CA TRP A 490 -9.78 25.38 12.01
C TRP A 490 -10.41 26.42 11.07
N LEU A 491 -11.19 27.34 11.59
CA LEU A 491 -11.73 28.45 10.79
C LEU A 491 -10.62 29.35 10.21
N THR A 492 -9.45 29.41 10.85
CA THR A 492 -8.29 30.14 10.29
C THR A 492 -7.73 29.54 8.99
N TYR A 493 -8.10 28.32 8.66
CA TYR A 493 -7.68 27.62 7.43
C TYR A 493 -8.76 27.61 6.34
N VAL A 494 -9.91 28.23 6.59
CA VAL A 494 -11.07 28.24 5.67
C VAL A 494 -11.05 29.44 4.72
N GLU A 495 -10.22 30.45 4.99
CA GLU A 495 -10.08 31.67 4.19
C GLU A 495 -9.35 31.47 2.85
#